data_60b7f262c0b7c45fd4ce051250bf76f0
#
_entry.id   60b7f262c0b7c45fd4ce051250bf76f0
#
_cell.length_a   1.000
_cell.length_b   1.000
_cell.length_c   1.000
_cell.angle_alpha   90.00
_cell.angle_beta   90.00
_cell.angle_gamma   90.00
#
_symmetry.space_group_name_H-M   'P 1'
#
loop_
_entity.id
_entity.type
_entity.pdbx_description
1 polymer ?
#
loop_
_entity_poly.entity_id
_entity_poly.type
_entity_poly.pdbx_seq_one_letter_code
_entity_poly.pdbx_strand_id
1 'polypeptide(L)'
;MTKKKFAPGKKIVVVSGTRKSSKACATIQEGTGKILINKKPLEVFNNFQRLSLSEPLVIAEEVLKEKAKQMDINVTVRGGGVESQIEAARLAIARGILAFNKSAELKNAFLKYDRMLLVADTRRKEQRKPNDSKARAARQKSYR
;
A
#
# COMPACT_ATOMS: atom_id res chain seq x y z
N MET A 1 5.16 25.63 -9.23
CA MET A 1 5.17 24.46 -8.31
C MET A 1 5.39 24.98 -6.89
N THR A 2 4.33 25.10 -6.10
CA THR A 2 4.40 25.61 -4.72
C THR A 2 4.88 24.51 -3.80
N LYS A 3 6.12 24.61 -3.31
CA LYS A 3 6.63 23.80 -2.21
C LYS A 3 5.83 24.11 -0.95
N LYS A 4 4.95 23.22 -0.50
CA LYS A 4 4.32 23.35 0.81
C LYS A 4 5.43 23.34 1.87
N LYS A 5 5.67 24.46 2.53
CA LYS A 5 6.51 24.55 3.73
C LYS A 5 5.81 23.73 4.83
N PHE A 6 6.44 22.65 5.26
CA PHE A 6 6.00 21.90 6.44
C PHE A 6 6.28 22.74 7.68
N ALA A 7 5.28 22.87 8.55
CA ALA A 7 5.49 23.52 9.84
C ALA A 7 6.50 22.71 10.66
N PRO A 8 7.50 23.35 11.28
CA PRO A 8 8.49 22.64 12.10
C PRO A 8 7.80 22.03 13.32
N GLY A 9 7.99 20.72 13.53
CA GLY A 9 7.57 20.03 14.75
C GLY A 9 6.59 18.86 14.59
N LYS A 10 5.92 18.67 13.44
CA LYS A 10 5.03 17.50 13.25
C LYS A 10 5.80 16.26 12.85
N LYS A 11 5.53 15.15 13.54
CA LYS A 11 6.06 13.83 13.17
C LYS A 11 5.52 13.42 11.81
N ILE A 12 6.42 13.21 10.85
CA ILE A 12 6.07 12.77 9.50
C ILE A 12 6.80 11.46 9.22
N VAL A 13 6.07 10.47 8.76
CA VAL A 13 6.61 9.15 8.35
C VAL A 13 6.24 8.90 6.90
N VAL A 14 7.22 8.50 6.10
CA VAL A 14 7.04 8.15 4.69
C VAL A 14 7.44 6.70 4.49
N VAL A 15 6.52 5.89 3.93
CA VAL A 15 6.72 4.46 3.72
C VAL A 15 6.21 4.05 2.34
N SER A 16 6.86 3.05 1.76
CA SER A 16 6.48 2.52 0.45
C SER A 16 5.84 1.13 0.53
N GLY A 17 4.89 0.89 -0.37
CA GLY A 17 4.30 -0.41 -0.66
C GLY A 17 4.39 -0.72 -2.15
N THR A 18 4.55 -2.00 -2.50
CA THR A 18 4.66 -2.41 -3.90
C THR A 18 3.85 -3.66 -4.18
N ARG A 19 3.18 -3.69 -5.34
CA ARG A 19 2.49 -4.88 -5.83
C ARG A 19 2.60 -4.97 -7.35
N LYS A 20 3.20 -6.04 -7.87
CA LYS A 20 3.52 -6.17 -9.31
C LYS A 20 4.31 -4.92 -9.79
N SER A 21 3.79 -4.18 -10.75
CA SER A 21 4.38 -2.92 -11.25
C SER A 21 3.87 -1.66 -10.54
N SER A 22 2.91 -1.80 -9.61
CA SER A 22 2.39 -0.67 -8.83
C SER A 22 3.31 -0.33 -7.67
N LYS A 23 3.53 0.98 -7.47
CA LYS A 23 4.29 1.53 -6.35
C LYS A 23 3.42 2.56 -5.63
N ALA A 24 3.24 2.37 -4.33
CA ALA A 24 2.54 3.29 -3.44
C ALA A 24 3.54 3.92 -2.47
N CYS A 25 3.36 5.20 -2.20
CA CYS A 25 4.08 5.95 -1.19
C CYS A 25 3.06 6.56 -0.23
N ALA A 26 3.06 6.13 1.02
CA ALA A 26 2.20 6.65 2.07
C ALA A 26 2.98 7.64 2.94
N THR A 27 2.42 8.83 3.10
CA THR A 27 2.90 9.86 4.03
C THR A 27 1.89 9.96 5.16
N ILE A 28 2.34 9.70 6.39
CA ILE A 28 1.53 9.79 7.60
C ILE A 28 2.04 10.92 8.47
N GLN A 29 1.13 11.74 8.94
CA GLN A 29 1.39 12.85 9.86
C GLN A 29 0.31 12.93 10.93
N GLU A 30 0.58 13.63 12.03
CA GLU A 30 -0.44 13.94 13.02
C GLU A 30 -1.51 14.86 12.41
N GLY A 31 -2.80 14.51 12.62
CA GLY A 31 -3.90 15.24 12.00
C GLY A 31 -5.27 14.88 12.52
N THR A 32 -6.26 14.92 11.65
CA THR A 32 -7.68 14.79 11.95
C THR A 32 -8.32 13.48 11.48
N GLY A 33 -7.51 12.51 11.03
CA GLY A 33 -8.00 11.22 10.52
C GLY A 33 -8.35 11.22 9.03
N LYS A 34 -7.86 12.18 8.25
CA LYS A 34 -8.13 12.24 6.81
C LYS A 34 -7.27 11.24 6.04
N ILE A 35 -7.94 10.45 5.19
CA ILE A 35 -7.28 9.45 4.35
C ILE A 35 -7.53 9.78 2.88
N LEU A 36 -6.45 10.02 2.15
CA LEU A 36 -6.50 10.39 0.74
C LEU A 36 -5.60 9.47 -0.09
N ILE A 37 -6.13 8.92 -1.18
CA ILE A 37 -5.38 8.13 -2.15
C ILE A 37 -5.42 8.85 -3.49
N ASN A 38 -4.25 9.28 -4.00
CA ASN A 38 -4.16 10.14 -5.17
C ASN A 38 -5.08 11.37 -5.08
N LYS A 39 -5.15 11.98 -3.89
CA LYS A 39 -6.02 13.13 -3.56
C LYS A 39 -7.54 12.82 -3.56
N LYS A 40 -7.94 11.56 -3.68
CA LYS A 40 -9.34 11.11 -3.62
C LYS A 40 -9.62 10.50 -2.24
N PRO A 41 -10.76 10.80 -1.60
CA PRO A 41 -11.16 10.15 -0.35
C PRO A 41 -11.60 8.70 -0.62
N LEU A 42 -11.67 7.88 0.43
CA LEU A 42 -12.00 6.45 0.33
C LEU A 42 -13.41 6.20 -0.26
N GLU A 43 -14.32 7.12 -0.10
CA GLU A 43 -15.73 7.02 -0.54
C GLU A 43 -15.89 6.97 -2.08
N VAL A 44 -14.89 7.47 -2.81
CA VAL A 44 -14.90 7.48 -4.29
C VAL A 44 -14.58 6.10 -4.88
N PHE A 45 -14.00 5.20 -4.08
CA PHE A 45 -13.64 3.86 -4.52
C PHE A 45 -14.83 2.89 -4.47
N ASN A 46 -14.81 1.86 -5.31
CA ASN A 46 -15.80 0.80 -5.28
C ASN A 46 -15.84 0.11 -3.91
N ASN A 47 -16.99 -0.44 -3.52
CA ASN A 47 -17.17 -1.08 -2.21
C ASN A 47 -16.09 -2.09 -1.87
N PHE A 48 -15.72 -2.96 -2.80
CA PHE A 48 -14.67 -3.96 -2.59
C PHE A 48 -13.30 -3.33 -2.36
N GLN A 49 -12.94 -2.33 -3.16
CA GLN A 49 -11.69 -1.59 -3.03
C GLN A 49 -11.62 -0.80 -1.72
N ARG A 50 -12.74 -0.16 -1.35
CA ARG A 50 -12.87 0.55 -0.08
C ARG A 50 -12.68 -0.38 1.11
N LEU A 51 -13.30 -1.56 1.10
CA LEU A 51 -13.13 -2.57 2.15
C LEU A 51 -11.66 -2.99 2.28
N SER A 52 -11.00 -3.33 1.17
CA SER A 52 -9.58 -3.70 1.18
C SER A 52 -8.66 -2.60 1.72
N LEU A 53 -8.96 -1.34 1.41
CA LEU A 53 -8.20 -0.19 1.93
C LEU A 53 -8.49 0.11 3.39
N SER A 54 -9.70 -0.19 3.87
CA SER A 54 -10.10 0.03 5.27
C SER A 54 -9.60 -1.05 6.23
N GLU A 55 -9.28 -2.27 5.75
CA GLU A 55 -8.79 -3.36 6.61
C GLU A 55 -7.66 -2.95 7.57
N PRO A 56 -6.54 -2.35 7.12
CA PRO A 56 -5.47 -1.95 8.04
C PRO A 56 -5.90 -0.84 9.00
N LEU A 57 -6.90 -0.04 8.65
CA LEU A 57 -7.43 1.02 9.49
C LEU A 57 -8.29 0.45 10.62
N VAL A 58 -9.18 -0.48 10.32
CA VAL A 58 -10.05 -1.15 11.31
C VAL A 58 -9.19 -1.88 12.36
N ILE A 59 -8.19 -2.66 11.92
CA ILE A 59 -7.28 -3.34 12.83
C ILE A 59 -6.49 -2.33 13.69
N ALA A 60 -6.08 -1.21 13.09
CA ALA A 60 -5.40 -0.16 13.83
C ALA A 60 -6.32 0.53 14.84
N GLU A 61 -7.60 0.74 14.52
CA GLU A 61 -8.58 1.32 15.44
C GLU A 61 -8.86 0.40 16.64
N GLU A 62 -8.93 -0.93 16.45
CA GLU A 62 -9.10 -1.89 17.52
C GLU A 62 -7.95 -1.86 18.54
N VAL A 63 -6.69 -1.72 18.04
CA VAL A 63 -5.50 -1.76 18.90
C VAL A 63 -5.15 -0.38 19.47
N LEU A 64 -5.19 0.67 18.64
CA LEU A 64 -4.70 2.01 19.01
C LEU A 64 -5.80 2.95 19.51
N LYS A 65 -7.09 2.59 19.32
CA LYS A 65 -8.26 3.37 19.71
C LYS A 65 -8.17 4.83 19.20
N GLU A 66 -8.16 5.81 20.13
CA GLU A 66 -8.14 7.24 19.79
C GLU A 66 -6.91 7.66 18.98
N LYS A 67 -5.76 7.03 19.17
CA LYS A 67 -4.54 7.37 18.42
C LYS A 67 -4.65 7.08 16.92
N ALA A 68 -5.48 6.11 16.54
CA ALA A 68 -5.70 5.79 15.12
C ALA A 68 -6.42 6.94 14.40
N LYS A 69 -7.32 7.66 15.07
CA LYS A 69 -8.09 8.78 14.50
C LYS A 69 -7.29 10.09 14.39
N GLN A 70 -6.13 10.18 15.04
CA GLN A 70 -5.28 11.37 15.05
C GLN A 70 -4.20 11.35 13.96
N MET A 71 -4.38 10.57 12.90
CA MET A 71 -3.40 10.43 11.82
C MET A 71 -4.01 10.80 10.47
N ASP A 72 -3.38 11.73 9.77
CA ASP A 72 -3.68 12.02 8.36
C ASP A 72 -2.79 11.15 7.47
N ILE A 73 -3.41 10.43 6.55
CA ILE A 73 -2.74 9.48 5.66
C ILE A 73 -2.91 9.93 4.21
N ASN A 74 -1.82 10.31 3.56
CA ASN A 74 -1.78 10.65 2.16
C ASN A 74 -1.02 9.57 1.39
N VAL A 75 -1.69 8.88 0.47
CA VAL A 75 -1.07 7.84 -0.36
C VAL A 75 -1.02 8.28 -1.81
N THR A 76 0.17 8.25 -2.39
CA THR A 76 0.37 8.47 -3.82
C THR A 76 0.71 7.12 -4.46
N VAL A 77 -0.08 6.70 -5.46
CA VAL A 77 0.12 5.41 -6.14
C VAL A 77 0.33 5.64 -7.62
N ARG A 78 1.29 4.91 -8.21
CA ARG A 78 1.62 4.99 -9.64
C ARG A 78 1.95 3.60 -10.21
N GLY A 79 1.68 3.44 -11.51
CA GLY A 79 1.97 2.22 -12.27
C GLY A 79 0.98 1.08 -12.02
N GLY A 80 1.05 0.04 -12.83
CA GLY A 80 0.20 -1.15 -12.73
C GLY A 80 -1.27 -0.93 -13.07
N GLY A 81 -2.09 -1.89 -12.73
CA GLY A 81 -3.56 -1.83 -12.88
C GLY A 81 -4.25 -1.46 -11.57
N VAL A 82 -5.54 -1.21 -11.64
CA VAL A 82 -6.36 -0.71 -10.51
C VAL A 82 -6.21 -1.59 -9.26
N GLU A 83 -6.42 -2.89 -9.35
CA GLU A 83 -6.34 -3.80 -8.21
C GLU A 83 -4.93 -3.85 -7.59
N SER A 84 -3.88 -3.85 -8.43
CA SER A 84 -2.51 -3.83 -7.91
C SER A 84 -2.14 -2.48 -7.26
N GLN A 85 -2.80 -1.39 -7.65
CA GLN A 85 -2.67 -0.09 -6.99
C GLN A 85 -3.32 -0.11 -5.60
N ILE A 86 -4.50 -0.72 -5.48
CA ILE A 86 -5.21 -0.88 -4.19
C ILE A 86 -4.39 -1.74 -3.22
N GLU A 87 -3.88 -2.90 -3.68
CA GLU A 87 -3.04 -3.76 -2.85
C GLU A 87 -1.73 -3.07 -2.42
N ALA A 88 -1.10 -2.31 -3.31
CA ALA A 88 0.09 -1.54 -2.98
C ALA A 88 -0.20 -0.43 -1.96
N ALA A 89 -1.36 0.26 -2.08
CA ALA A 89 -1.82 1.26 -1.13
C ALA A 89 -2.12 0.64 0.24
N ARG A 90 -2.84 -0.49 0.28
CA ARG A 90 -3.13 -1.27 1.50
C ARG A 90 -1.84 -1.59 2.27
N LEU A 91 -0.84 -2.13 1.58
CA LEU A 91 0.47 -2.43 2.15
C LEU A 91 1.18 -1.18 2.69
N ALA A 92 1.15 -0.07 1.92
CA ALA A 92 1.79 1.19 2.32
C ALA A 92 1.12 1.81 3.55
N ILE A 93 -0.21 1.75 3.64
CA ILE A 93 -1.00 2.22 4.79
C ILE A 93 -0.64 1.41 6.05
N ALA A 94 -0.70 0.08 5.99
CA ALA A 94 -0.39 -0.78 7.13
C ALA A 94 1.04 -0.56 7.67
N ARG A 95 2.03 -0.54 6.79
CA ARG A 95 3.41 -0.25 7.15
C ARG A 95 3.59 1.15 7.72
N GLY A 96 2.90 2.13 7.15
CA GLY A 96 2.98 3.51 7.59
C GLY A 96 2.41 3.69 8.99
N ILE A 97 1.23 3.13 9.29
CA ILE A 97 0.62 3.18 10.63
C ILE A 97 1.54 2.51 11.66
N LEU A 98 2.13 1.36 11.31
CA LEU A 98 3.07 0.67 12.18
C LEU A 98 4.34 1.50 12.45
N ALA A 99 4.94 2.10 11.41
CA ALA A 99 6.13 2.93 11.55
C ALA A 99 5.88 4.22 12.33
N PHE A 100 4.66 4.76 12.22
CA PHE A 100 4.25 5.96 12.95
C PHE A 100 4.08 5.68 14.45
N ASN A 101 3.40 4.59 14.82
CA ASN A 101 3.07 4.27 16.21
C ASN A 101 4.13 3.42 16.92
N LYS A 102 4.95 2.65 16.17
CA LYS A 102 6.00 1.74 16.69
C LYS A 102 5.47 0.74 17.74
N SER A 103 4.21 0.30 17.63
CA SER A 103 3.59 -0.64 18.57
C SER A 103 3.87 -2.08 18.16
N ALA A 104 4.39 -2.90 19.11
CA ALA A 104 4.58 -4.33 18.92
C ALA A 104 3.24 -5.08 18.85
N GLU A 105 2.25 -4.64 19.61
CA GLU A 105 0.89 -5.23 19.63
C GLU A 105 0.22 -5.08 18.25
N LEU A 106 0.30 -3.87 17.67
CA LEU A 106 -0.22 -3.62 16.31
C LEU A 106 0.47 -4.49 15.26
N LYS A 107 1.79 -4.65 15.36
CA LYS A 107 2.54 -5.55 14.48
C LYS A 107 2.03 -6.98 14.55
N ASN A 108 1.82 -7.49 15.77
CA ASN A 108 1.32 -8.83 16.00
C ASN A 108 -0.13 -9.01 15.51
N ALA A 109 -0.99 -7.99 15.68
CA ALA A 109 -2.35 -7.98 15.16
C ALA A 109 -2.37 -8.07 13.62
N PHE A 110 -1.55 -7.27 12.93
CA PHE A 110 -1.42 -7.35 11.47
C PHE A 110 -0.90 -8.72 11.01
N LEU A 111 0.11 -9.28 11.65
CA LEU A 111 0.67 -10.59 11.30
C LEU A 111 -0.31 -11.75 11.55
N LYS A 112 -1.14 -11.64 12.59
CA LYS A 112 -2.18 -12.63 12.93
C LYS A 112 -3.32 -12.62 11.90
N TYR A 113 -3.68 -11.43 11.39
CA TYR A 113 -4.73 -11.27 10.40
C TYR A 113 -4.24 -11.66 9.00
N ASP A 114 -3.23 -10.98 8.49
CA ASP A 114 -2.65 -11.25 7.18
C ASP A 114 -1.19 -10.76 7.12
N ARG A 115 -0.25 -11.70 6.91
CA ARG A 115 1.16 -11.38 6.72
C ARG A 115 1.41 -10.40 5.56
N MET A 116 0.56 -10.43 4.51
CA MET A 116 0.71 -9.59 3.33
C MET A 116 0.42 -8.11 3.60
N LEU A 117 -0.11 -7.75 4.76
CA LEU A 117 -0.21 -6.35 5.20
C LEU A 117 1.15 -5.71 5.46
N LEU A 118 2.15 -6.50 5.85
CA LEU A 118 3.48 -6.00 6.18
C LEU A 118 4.56 -6.43 5.18
N VAL A 119 4.37 -7.55 4.50
CA VAL A 119 5.35 -8.13 3.57
C VAL A 119 4.87 -7.99 2.14
N ALA A 120 5.68 -7.37 1.29
CA ALA A 120 5.35 -7.23 -0.12
C ALA A 120 5.38 -8.57 -0.85
N ASP A 121 4.40 -8.83 -1.70
CA ASP A 121 4.40 -9.98 -2.60
C ASP A 121 5.46 -9.79 -3.69
N THR A 122 6.36 -10.74 -3.78
CA THR A 122 7.50 -10.72 -4.72
C THR A 122 7.15 -11.29 -6.09
N ARG A 123 5.96 -11.90 -6.26
CA ARG A 123 5.54 -12.49 -7.54
C ARG A 123 5.46 -11.43 -8.63
N ARG A 124 6.21 -11.65 -9.71
CA ARG A 124 6.24 -10.78 -10.89
C ARG A 124 6.12 -11.61 -12.15
N LYS A 125 5.60 -10.98 -13.21
CA LYS A 125 5.57 -11.59 -14.54
C LYS A 125 7.01 -11.72 -15.04
N GLU A 126 7.40 -12.93 -15.46
CA GLU A 126 8.70 -13.16 -16.10
C GLU A 126 8.79 -12.39 -17.43
N GLN A 127 9.98 -11.90 -17.71
CA GLN A 127 10.26 -11.19 -18.95
C GLN A 127 10.15 -12.15 -20.15
N ARG A 128 9.47 -11.71 -21.18
CA ARG A 128 9.37 -12.48 -22.43
C ARG A 128 10.67 -12.42 -23.20
N LYS A 129 11.03 -13.53 -23.84
CA LYS A 129 12.18 -13.58 -24.75
C LYS A 129 11.79 -13.07 -26.14
N PRO A 130 12.71 -12.43 -26.87
CA PRO A 130 12.49 -12.09 -28.28
C PRO A 130 12.15 -13.34 -29.10
N ASN A 131 11.24 -13.21 -30.06
CA ASN A 131 10.79 -14.28 -30.96
C ASN A 131 10.07 -15.48 -30.33
N ASP A 132 9.88 -15.51 -29.01
CA ASP A 132 9.12 -16.53 -28.30
C ASP A 132 7.81 -15.95 -27.74
N SER A 133 6.75 -16.75 -27.63
CA SER A 133 5.43 -16.28 -27.19
C SER A 133 5.37 -15.96 -25.70
N LYS A 134 6.15 -16.68 -24.88
CA LYS A 134 6.20 -16.54 -23.42
C LYS A 134 7.65 -16.72 -22.91
N ALA A 135 7.87 -16.34 -21.64
CA ALA A 135 9.19 -16.37 -21.02
C ALA A 135 9.88 -17.76 -21.08
N ARG A 136 9.13 -18.83 -20.87
CA ARG A 136 9.63 -20.22 -20.85
C ARG A 136 9.22 -21.05 -22.07
N ALA A 137 8.40 -20.48 -22.96
CA ALA A 137 8.04 -21.15 -24.19
C ALA A 137 9.24 -21.12 -25.15
N ALA A 138 9.51 -22.25 -25.79
CA ALA A 138 10.44 -22.37 -26.89
C ALA A 138 9.66 -22.71 -28.18
N ARG A 139 10.21 -22.33 -29.33
CA ARG A 139 9.64 -22.76 -30.60
C ARG A 139 9.68 -24.29 -30.69
N GLN A 140 8.58 -24.84 -31.13
CA GLN A 140 8.54 -26.27 -31.45
C GLN A 140 9.52 -26.55 -32.59
N LYS A 141 10.48 -27.42 -32.33
CA LYS A 141 11.42 -27.90 -33.32
C LYS A 141 10.89 -29.19 -33.90
N SER A 142 10.77 -29.24 -35.21
CA SER A 142 10.48 -30.48 -35.96
C SER A 142 11.77 -30.93 -36.63
N TYR A 143 12.23 -32.11 -36.29
CA TYR A 143 13.35 -32.78 -36.96
C TYR A 143 12.74 -33.80 -37.96
N ARG A 144 12.94 -33.57 -39.26
CA ARG A 144 12.66 -34.52 -40.31
C ARG A 144 13.98 -35.11 -40.81
#